data_16ab831342d89251dede9df5d3190a43
#
_entry.id   16ab831342d89251dede9df5d3190a43
#
_cell.length_a   1.000
_cell.length_b   1.000
_cell.length_c   1.000
_cell.angle_alpha   90.00
_cell.angle_beta   90.00
_cell.angle_gamma   90.00
#
_symmetry.space_group_name_H-M   'P 1'
#
loop_
_entity.id
_entity.type
_entity.pdbx_description
1 polymer ?
#
loop_
_entity_poly.entity_id
_entity_poly.type
_entity_poly.pdbx_seq_one_letter_code
_entity_poly.pdbx_strand_id
1 'polypeptide(L)'
;LRLGEDVDLIWRLTEAGWLVRYDPAIVVQHQTRARPGDWLRRRYQYGTSAPDLEARHPGRLAPARPSAWNVAVIVLVATGHPVLGVAVISAAGALLWRQLRPLPQSPALATRTVGQGLLADAAAIGQMLRREWWPVGVVALAVSPRSKPARLAAACMLVPIALEWVKGPPPLDPIRYAFLRLVDDAAYGTGVIASSLAKRELRPLIPRPRVPGLRRY
;
A
#
# COMPACT_ATOMS: atom_id res chain seq x y z
N LEU A 1 0.99 8.91 22.72
CA LEU A 1 1.64 9.15 21.43
C LEU A 1 1.67 10.65 21.15
N ARG A 2 2.82 11.17 20.69
CA ARG A 2 2.94 12.58 20.25
C ARG A 2 2.47 12.75 18.79
N LEU A 3 2.44 11.65 18.03
CA LEU A 3 2.00 11.57 16.63
C LEU A 3 1.33 10.22 16.42
N GLY A 4 0.28 10.18 15.57
CA GLY A 4 -0.54 9.00 15.33
C GLY A 4 -1.56 8.73 16.44
N GLU A 5 -1.85 9.73 17.26
CA GLU A 5 -2.87 9.69 18.31
C GLU A 5 -4.27 9.45 17.78
N ASP A 6 -4.55 9.97 16.60
CA ASP A 6 -5.80 9.77 15.86
C ASP A 6 -5.96 8.29 15.42
N VAL A 7 -4.91 7.71 14.87
CA VAL A 7 -4.88 6.28 14.49
C VAL A 7 -5.02 5.39 15.72
N ASP A 8 -4.27 5.68 16.80
CA ASP A 8 -4.33 4.97 18.07
C ASP A 8 -5.76 5.01 18.66
N LEU A 9 -6.39 6.19 18.65
CA LEU A 9 -7.77 6.36 19.14
C LEU A 9 -8.76 5.51 18.35
N ILE A 10 -8.71 5.57 17.02
CA ILE A 10 -9.61 4.80 16.14
C ILE A 10 -9.44 3.29 16.38
N TRP A 11 -8.21 2.83 16.52
CA TRP A 11 -7.94 1.41 16.75
C TRP A 11 -8.42 0.95 18.14
N ARG A 12 -8.24 1.75 19.19
CA ARG A 12 -8.80 1.46 20.52
C ARG A 12 -10.32 1.43 20.53
N LEU A 13 -10.96 2.37 19.83
CA LEU A 13 -12.43 2.37 19.71
C LEU A 13 -12.93 1.11 19.01
N THR A 14 -12.29 0.71 17.90
CA THR A 14 -12.69 -0.51 17.20
C THR A 14 -12.39 -1.78 18.00
N GLU A 15 -11.32 -1.83 18.79
CA GLU A 15 -10.98 -2.92 19.69
C GLU A 15 -11.98 -3.03 20.86
N ALA A 16 -12.51 -1.91 21.32
CA ALA A 16 -13.57 -1.84 22.32
C ALA A 16 -14.97 -2.16 21.75
N GLY A 17 -15.07 -2.51 20.47
CA GLY A 17 -16.34 -2.88 19.82
C GLY A 17 -17.15 -1.70 19.30
N TRP A 18 -16.62 -0.48 19.33
CA TRP A 18 -17.28 0.69 18.76
C TRP A 18 -17.26 0.66 17.25
N LEU A 19 -18.38 1.04 16.63
CA LEU A 19 -18.47 1.25 15.20
C LEU A 19 -17.97 2.64 14.84
N VAL A 20 -16.85 2.71 14.15
CA VAL A 20 -16.27 3.97 13.62
C VAL A 20 -16.70 4.14 12.17
N ARG A 21 -17.39 5.26 11.89
CA ARG A 21 -17.89 5.60 10.55
C ARG A 21 -17.25 6.88 10.05
N TYR A 22 -16.80 6.88 8.80
CA TYR A 22 -16.43 8.09 8.10
C TYR A 22 -17.67 8.83 7.63
N ASP A 23 -17.78 10.11 7.98
CA ASP A 23 -18.84 11.00 7.50
C ASP A 23 -18.21 12.11 6.63
N PRO A 24 -18.47 12.11 5.31
CA PRO A 24 -17.90 13.12 4.41
C PRO A 24 -18.51 14.52 4.60
N ALA A 25 -19.63 14.66 5.32
CA ALA A 25 -20.22 15.95 5.62
C ALA A 25 -19.47 16.71 6.73
N ILE A 26 -18.69 15.98 7.55
CA ILE A 26 -17.89 16.58 8.62
C ILE A 26 -16.54 17.00 8.05
N VAL A 27 -16.37 18.29 7.80
CA VAL A 27 -15.13 18.85 7.26
C VAL A 27 -14.39 19.62 8.33
N VAL A 28 -13.14 19.25 8.59
CA VAL A 28 -12.22 19.99 9.45
C VAL A 28 -11.25 20.76 8.57
N GLN A 29 -11.22 22.09 8.72
CA GLN A 29 -10.25 22.92 8.02
C GLN A 29 -8.90 22.86 8.74
N HIS A 30 -7.84 22.59 7.98
CA HIS A 30 -6.49 22.53 8.48
C HIS A 30 -5.59 23.50 7.71
N GLN A 31 -4.77 24.29 8.42
CA GLN A 31 -3.80 25.15 7.75
C GLN A 31 -2.74 24.31 7.04
N THR A 32 -2.64 24.50 5.72
CA THR A 32 -1.58 23.87 4.91
C THR A 32 -0.26 24.61 5.11
N ARG A 33 0.84 23.85 5.12
CA ARG A 33 2.18 24.45 5.23
C ARG A 33 2.65 24.92 3.87
N ALA A 34 2.92 26.22 3.75
CA ALA A 34 3.33 26.83 2.49
C ALA A 34 4.78 26.54 2.09
N ARG A 35 5.65 26.17 3.05
CA ARG A 35 7.09 25.92 2.79
C ARG A 35 7.35 24.44 2.52
N PRO A 36 8.02 24.09 1.40
CA PRO A 36 8.32 22.70 1.07
C PRO A 36 9.10 21.95 2.17
N GLY A 37 10.06 22.61 2.81
CA GLY A 37 10.84 22.03 3.91
C GLY A 37 9.99 21.67 5.13
N ASP A 38 9.02 22.52 5.50
CA ASP A 38 8.12 22.25 6.62
C ASP A 38 7.17 21.08 6.30
N TRP A 39 6.74 20.98 5.05
CA TRP A 39 5.95 19.85 4.57
C TRP A 39 6.73 18.53 4.65
N LEU A 40 7.95 18.48 4.12
CA LEU A 40 8.80 17.27 4.16
C LEU A 40 9.14 16.87 5.60
N ARG A 41 9.49 17.85 6.45
CA ARG A 41 9.74 17.61 7.87
C ARG A 41 8.53 16.99 8.56
N ARG A 42 7.33 17.47 8.23
CA ARG A 42 6.10 16.92 8.80
C ARG A 42 5.81 15.52 8.31
N ARG A 43 6.05 15.24 7.01
CA ARG A 43 5.93 13.88 6.45
C ARG A 43 6.86 12.91 7.14
N TYR A 44 8.13 13.29 7.31
CA TYR A 44 9.09 12.53 8.10
C TYR A 44 8.58 12.27 9.52
N GLN A 45 8.14 13.32 10.21
CA GLN A 45 7.61 13.21 11.58
C GLN A 45 6.43 12.23 11.67
N TYR A 46 5.51 12.24 10.72
CA TYR A 46 4.41 11.25 10.70
C TYR A 46 4.94 9.82 10.59
N GLY A 47 5.97 9.57 9.80
CA GLY A 47 6.60 8.26 9.70
C GLY A 47 7.19 7.77 11.02
N THR A 48 7.67 8.67 11.89
CA THR A 48 8.29 8.28 13.16
C THR A 48 7.32 7.67 14.18
N SER A 49 6.00 7.78 13.97
CA SER A 49 4.99 7.19 14.84
C SER A 49 4.81 5.67 14.64
N ALA A 50 5.30 5.10 13.55
CA ALA A 50 5.03 3.73 13.16
C ALA A 50 5.47 2.68 14.21
N PRO A 51 6.69 2.71 14.77
CA PRO A 51 7.09 1.73 15.79
C PRO A 51 6.27 1.84 17.08
N ASP A 52 5.86 3.04 17.50
CA ASP A 52 5.03 3.21 18.69
C ASP A 52 3.62 2.67 18.50
N LEU A 53 3.06 2.87 17.30
CA LEU A 53 1.77 2.30 16.93
C LEU A 53 1.84 0.77 16.84
N GLU A 54 2.90 0.20 16.27
CA GLU A 54 3.07 -1.26 16.21
C GLU A 54 3.25 -1.86 17.61
N ALA A 55 3.99 -1.18 18.50
CA ALA A 55 4.16 -1.64 19.88
C ALA A 55 2.85 -1.66 20.67
N ARG A 56 1.95 -0.69 20.43
CA ARG A 56 0.61 -0.64 21.06
C ARG A 56 -0.40 -1.59 20.42
N HIS A 57 -0.33 -1.73 19.11
CA HIS A 57 -1.27 -2.52 18.30
C HIS A 57 -0.53 -3.54 17.44
N PRO A 58 0.03 -4.61 18.05
CA PRO A 58 0.89 -5.56 17.37
C PRO A 58 0.18 -6.19 16.16
N GLY A 59 0.84 -6.14 15.01
CA GLY A 59 0.31 -6.72 13.78
C GLY A 59 -0.65 -5.85 13.01
N ARG A 60 -1.00 -4.64 13.47
CA ARG A 60 -1.87 -3.73 12.72
C ARG A 60 -1.13 -2.93 11.66
N LEU A 61 0.16 -2.66 11.84
CA LEU A 61 1.00 -2.01 10.83
C LEU A 61 1.70 -3.04 9.95
N ALA A 62 1.62 -2.85 8.65
CA ALA A 62 2.43 -3.52 7.65
C ALA A 62 2.48 -2.65 6.40
N PRO A 63 3.63 -2.50 5.74
CA PRO A 63 3.78 -1.65 4.56
C PRO A 63 2.96 -2.15 3.37
N ALA A 64 2.74 -3.47 3.29
CA ALA A 64 1.84 -4.12 2.34
C ALA A 64 1.27 -5.42 2.93
N ARG A 65 0.05 -5.77 2.51
CA ARG A 65 -0.61 -7.03 2.89
C ARG A 65 -1.13 -7.77 1.66
N PRO A 66 -0.25 -8.20 0.75
CA PRO A 66 -0.67 -8.87 -0.46
C PRO A 66 -1.19 -10.29 -0.17
N SER A 67 -2.08 -10.78 -1.03
CA SER A 67 -2.46 -12.19 -1.07
C SER A 67 -1.29 -13.04 -1.60
N ALA A 68 -1.09 -14.24 -1.06
CA ALA A 68 -0.07 -15.16 -1.54
C ALA A 68 -0.26 -15.53 -3.02
N TRP A 69 -1.51 -15.65 -3.49
CA TRP A 69 -1.83 -15.88 -4.91
C TRP A 69 -1.33 -14.73 -5.80
N ASN A 70 -1.58 -13.49 -5.39
CA ASN A 70 -1.19 -12.31 -6.15
C ASN A 70 0.34 -12.12 -6.14
N VAL A 71 1.00 -12.41 -5.02
CA VAL A 71 2.47 -12.43 -4.96
C VAL A 71 3.04 -13.46 -5.95
N ALA A 72 2.49 -14.67 -5.96
CA ALA A 72 2.92 -15.70 -6.91
C ALA A 72 2.75 -15.25 -8.37
N VAL A 73 1.60 -14.64 -8.72
CA VAL A 73 1.38 -14.08 -10.07
C VAL A 73 2.42 -13.01 -10.40
N ILE A 74 2.65 -12.05 -9.50
CA ILE A 74 3.58 -10.94 -9.72
C ILE A 74 5.01 -11.49 -9.91
N VAL A 75 5.44 -12.44 -9.10
CA VAL A 75 6.76 -13.08 -9.20
C VAL A 75 6.89 -13.84 -10.51
N LEU A 76 5.89 -14.65 -10.90
CA LEU A 76 5.91 -15.41 -12.16
C LEU A 76 6.01 -14.48 -13.38
N VAL A 77 5.25 -13.39 -13.39
CA VAL A 77 5.33 -12.39 -14.47
C VAL A 77 6.70 -11.70 -14.47
N ALA A 78 7.22 -11.32 -13.30
CA ALA A 78 8.52 -10.69 -13.15
C ALA A 78 9.67 -11.58 -13.67
N THR A 79 9.59 -12.89 -13.43
CA THR A 79 10.59 -13.88 -13.85
C THR A 79 10.40 -14.39 -15.30
N GLY A 80 9.42 -13.85 -16.04
CA GLY A 80 9.20 -14.17 -17.45
C GLY A 80 8.29 -15.39 -17.71
N HIS A 81 7.49 -15.79 -16.73
CA HIS A 81 6.54 -16.89 -16.82
C HIS A 81 5.07 -16.42 -16.78
N PRO A 82 4.62 -15.53 -17.70
CA PRO A 82 3.28 -14.93 -17.62
C PRO A 82 2.17 -15.99 -17.80
N VAL A 83 2.41 -17.05 -18.57
CA VAL A 83 1.43 -18.13 -18.77
C VAL A 83 1.13 -18.85 -17.44
N LEU A 84 2.16 -19.12 -16.64
CA LEU A 84 1.97 -19.68 -15.30
C LEU A 84 1.25 -18.68 -14.37
N GLY A 85 1.55 -17.40 -14.49
CA GLY A 85 0.82 -16.35 -13.79
C GLY A 85 -0.67 -16.35 -14.12
N VAL A 86 -1.03 -16.48 -15.40
CA VAL A 86 -2.43 -16.61 -15.83
C VAL A 86 -3.06 -17.89 -15.25
N ALA A 87 -2.37 -19.00 -15.26
CA ALA A 87 -2.89 -20.25 -14.67
C ALA A 87 -3.18 -20.10 -13.17
N VAL A 88 -2.26 -19.46 -12.40
CA VAL A 88 -2.43 -19.22 -10.97
C VAL A 88 -3.63 -18.31 -10.70
N ILE A 89 -3.77 -17.19 -11.44
CA ILE A 89 -4.89 -16.26 -11.22
C ILE A 89 -6.23 -16.89 -11.64
N SER A 90 -6.25 -17.72 -12.68
CA SER A 90 -7.44 -18.48 -13.11
C SER A 90 -7.85 -19.51 -12.07
N ALA A 91 -6.88 -20.22 -11.48
CA ALA A 91 -7.14 -21.18 -10.39
C ALA A 91 -7.73 -20.47 -9.16
N ALA A 92 -7.18 -19.32 -8.77
CA ALA A 92 -7.73 -18.51 -7.69
C ALA A 92 -9.16 -18.04 -8.00
N GLY A 93 -9.43 -17.63 -9.25
CA GLY A 93 -10.76 -17.26 -9.72
C GLY A 93 -11.75 -18.42 -9.66
N ALA A 94 -11.34 -19.60 -10.10
CA ALA A 94 -12.18 -20.81 -10.06
C ALA A 94 -12.51 -21.24 -8.62
N LEU A 95 -11.54 -21.15 -7.71
CA LEU A 95 -11.76 -21.44 -6.28
C LEU A 95 -12.73 -20.45 -5.67
N LEU A 96 -12.55 -19.16 -5.94
CA LEU A 96 -13.46 -18.12 -5.45
C LEU A 96 -14.86 -18.27 -6.05
N TRP A 97 -14.96 -18.56 -7.34
CA TRP A 97 -16.24 -18.84 -7.98
C TRP A 97 -16.97 -20.01 -7.32
N ARG A 98 -16.29 -21.12 -6.99
CA ARG A 98 -16.90 -22.24 -6.25
C ARG A 98 -17.49 -21.80 -4.92
N GLN A 99 -16.83 -20.92 -4.19
CA GLN A 99 -17.34 -20.36 -2.92
C GLN A 99 -18.55 -19.42 -3.13
N LEU A 100 -18.58 -18.70 -4.24
CA LEU A 100 -19.62 -17.72 -4.56
C LEU A 100 -20.81 -18.33 -5.33
N ARG A 101 -20.80 -19.62 -5.66
CA ARG A 101 -21.88 -20.29 -6.44
C ARG A 101 -23.30 -19.98 -5.98
N PRO A 102 -23.60 -19.83 -4.67
CA PRO A 102 -24.96 -19.48 -4.23
C PRO A 102 -25.40 -18.06 -4.60
N LEU A 103 -24.46 -17.20 -5.02
CA LEU A 103 -24.77 -15.79 -5.35
C LEU A 103 -25.08 -15.61 -6.84
N PRO A 104 -26.04 -14.71 -7.19
CA PRO A 104 -26.27 -14.33 -8.57
C PRO A 104 -25.01 -13.78 -9.20
N GLN A 105 -24.79 -14.04 -10.51
CA GLN A 105 -23.63 -13.56 -11.28
C GLN A 105 -22.27 -13.97 -10.71
N SER A 106 -22.20 -15.08 -9.99
CA SER A 106 -20.99 -15.55 -9.29
C SER A 106 -19.72 -15.62 -10.18
N PRO A 107 -19.76 -16.00 -11.48
CA PRO A 107 -18.55 -16.00 -12.32
C PRO A 107 -17.99 -14.60 -12.55
N ALA A 108 -18.83 -13.63 -12.90
CA ALA A 108 -18.43 -12.25 -13.13
C ALA A 108 -17.90 -11.59 -11.83
N LEU A 109 -18.58 -11.87 -10.70
CA LEU A 109 -18.15 -11.40 -9.39
C LEU A 109 -16.78 -11.97 -9.02
N ALA A 110 -16.54 -13.27 -9.22
CA ALA A 110 -15.25 -13.91 -8.93
C ALA A 110 -14.14 -13.30 -9.79
N THR A 111 -14.34 -13.18 -11.10
CA THR A 111 -13.36 -12.60 -12.02
C THR A 111 -13.03 -11.15 -11.66
N ARG A 112 -14.04 -10.33 -11.39
CA ARG A 112 -13.86 -8.93 -10.99
C ARG A 112 -13.10 -8.83 -9.67
N THR A 113 -13.45 -9.63 -8.67
CA THR A 113 -12.82 -9.60 -7.33
C THR A 113 -11.35 -10.00 -7.42
N VAL A 114 -11.03 -11.07 -8.15
CA VAL A 114 -9.64 -11.53 -8.31
C VAL A 114 -8.82 -10.50 -9.09
N GLY A 115 -9.34 -9.95 -10.19
CA GLY A 115 -8.66 -8.92 -10.97
C GLY A 115 -8.42 -7.64 -10.18
N GLN A 116 -9.43 -7.12 -9.49
CA GLN A 116 -9.29 -5.95 -8.63
C GLN A 116 -8.33 -6.21 -7.45
N GLY A 117 -8.37 -7.41 -6.87
CA GLY A 117 -7.45 -7.83 -5.82
C GLY A 117 -6.00 -7.84 -6.28
N LEU A 118 -5.72 -8.35 -7.49
CA LEU A 118 -4.37 -8.34 -8.07
C LEU A 118 -3.86 -6.90 -8.28
N LEU A 119 -4.70 -6.04 -8.86
CA LEU A 119 -4.33 -4.63 -9.07
C LEU A 119 -4.11 -3.87 -7.76
N ALA A 120 -4.95 -4.12 -6.75
CA ALA A 120 -4.80 -3.51 -5.43
C ALA A 120 -3.51 -3.98 -4.73
N ASP A 121 -3.18 -5.27 -4.81
CA ASP A 121 -1.95 -5.80 -4.20
C ASP A 121 -0.70 -5.32 -4.96
N ALA A 122 -0.75 -5.22 -6.30
CA ALA A 122 0.32 -4.61 -7.09
C ALA A 122 0.55 -3.14 -6.71
N ALA A 123 -0.53 -2.37 -6.56
CA ALA A 123 -0.46 -0.98 -6.10
C ALA A 123 0.09 -0.86 -4.66
N ALA A 124 -0.30 -1.76 -3.75
CA ALA A 124 0.20 -1.80 -2.38
C ALA A 124 1.70 -2.13 -2.33
N ILE A 125 2.17 -3.09 -3.13
CA ILE A 125 3.61 -3.39 -3.28
C ILE A 125 4.35 -2.19 -3.87
N GLY A 126 3.81 -1.54 -4.90
CA GLY A 126 4.37 -0.32 -5.47
C GLY A 126 4.45 0.82 -4.45
N GLN A 127 3.43 1.00 -3.61
CA GLN A 127 3.44 1.98 -2.54
C GLN A 127 4.52 1.65 -1.49
N MET A 128 4.65 0.40 -1.07
CA MET A 128 5.72 -0.03 -0.17
C MET A 128 7.10 0.30 -0.74
N LEU A 129 7.33 0.04 -2.03
CA LEU A 129 8.59 0.35 -2.71
C LEU A 129 8.86 1.85 -2.81
N ARG A 130 7.84 2.72 -2.86
CA ARG A 130 8.02 4.17 -2.87
C ARG A 130 8.22 4.74 -1.47
N ARG A 131 7.73 4.05 -0.45
CA ARG A 131 7.55 4.56 0.90
C ARG A 131 8.50 3.89 1.90
N GLU A 132 8.12 2.80 2.49
CA GLU A 132 8.94 2.11 3.51
C GLU A 132 10.22 1.49 2.94
N TRP A 133 10.19 1.12 1.66
CA TRP A 133 11.32 0.52 0.93
C TRP A 133 11.84 1.43 -0.20
N TRP A 134 11.71 2.75 -0.03
CA TRP A 134 12.07 3.70 -1.08
C TRP A 134 13.52 3.58 -1.61
N PRO A 135 14.55 3.20 -0.83
CA PRO A 135 15.87 2.99 -1.39
C PRO A 135 15.89 1.84 -2.42
N VAL A 136 15.16 0.75 -2.13
CA VAL A 136 14.98 -0.37 -3.08
C VAL A 136 14.19 0.09 -4.30
N GLY A 137 13.16 0.91 -4.10
CA GLY A 137 12.37 1.50 -5.17
C GLY A 137 13.20 2.37 -6.12
N VAL A 138 14.11 3.20 -5.59
CA VAL A 138 15.04 4.01 -6.40
C VAL A 138 15.95 3.12 -7.24
N VAL A 139 16.52 2.06 -6.66
CA VAL A 139 17.34 1.09 -7.41
C VAL A 139 16.49 0.42 -8.50
N ALA A 140 15.26 0.00 -8.19
CA ALA A 140 14.36 -0.61 -9.17
C ALA A 140 14.06 0.35 -10.34
N LEU A 141 13.81 1.63 -10.08
CA LEU A 141 13.62 2.64 -11.12
C LEU A 141 14.89 2.80 -11.99
N ALA A 142 16.07 2.90 -11.38
CA ALA A 142 17.33 3.09 -12.08
C ALA A 142 17.69 1.91 -13.02
N VAL A 143 17.42 0.66 -12.59
CA VAL A 143 17.72 -0.53 -13.39
C VAL A 143 16.58 -0.99 -14.28
N SER A 144 15.42 -0.34 -14.21
CA SER A 144 14.22 -0.72 -14.98
C SER A 144 14.43 -0.80 -16.51
N PRO A 145 15.28 0.01 -17.16
CA PRO A 145 15.54 -0.13 -18.59
C PRO A 145 16.15 -1.48 -18.97
N ARG A 146 16.88 -2.13 -18.06
CA ARG A 146 17.65 -3.35 -18.29
C ARG A 146 17.07 -4.60 -17.67
N SER A 147 16.09 -4.48 -16.77
CA SER A 147 15.57 -5.58 -15.96
C SER A 147 14.05 -5.69 -16.05
N LYS A 148 13.52 -6.86 -16.49
CA LYS A 148 12.07 -7.12 -16.52
C LYS A 148 11.43 -7.02 -15.13
N PRO A 149 11.98 -7.62 -14.05
CA PRO A 149 11.43 -7.46 -12.70
C PRO A 149 11.39 -5.99 -12.26
N ALA A 150 12.46 -5.24 -12.56
CA ALA A 150 12.52 -3.83 -12.18
C ALA A 150 11.52 -2.96 -12.97
N ARG A 151 11.26 -3.29 -14.26
CA ARG A 151 10.17 -2.64 -15.03
C ARG A 151 8.81 -2.88 -14.42
N LEU A 152 8.54 -4.11 -13.97
CA LEU A 152 7.28 -4.42 -13.31
C LEU A 152 7.17 -3.66 -11.97
N ALA A 153 8.24 -3.63 -11.17
CA ALA A 153 8.29 -2.84 -9.94
C ALA A 153 8.05 -1.35 -10.21
N ALA A 154 8.71 -0.78 -11.21
CA ALA A 154 8.50 0.60 -11.66
C ALA A 154 7.04 0.85 -12.09
N ALA A 155 6.44 -0.07 -12.85
CA ALA A 155 5.04 0.02 -13.22
C ALA A 155 4.12 -0.01 -11.99
N CYS A 156 4.34 -0.92 -11.03
CA CYS A 156 3.59 -0.97 -9.77
C CYS A 156 3.73 0.34 -8.97
N MET A 157 4.88 1.00 -9.04
CA MET A 157 5.13 2.28 -8.37
C MET A 157 4.46 3.47 -9.06
N LEU A 158 4.54 3.56 -10.38
CA LEU A 158 4.19 4.78 -11.13
C LEU A 158 2.78 4.77 -11.70
N VAL A 159 2.26 3.62 -12.13
CA VAL A 159 0.91 3.51 -12.71
C VAL A 159 -0.18 4.00 -11.74
N PRO A 160 -0.17 3.64 -10.44
CA PRO A 160 -1.17 4.17 -9.50
C PRO A 160 -1.13 5.70 -9.38
N ILE A 161 0.07 6.31 -9.40
CA ILE A 161 0.23 7.77 -9.36
C ILE A 161 -0.36 8.41 -10.63
N ALA A 162 -0.08 7.83 -11.79
CA ALA A 162 -0.62 8.32 -13.05
C ALA A 162 -2.15 8.22 -13.10
N LEU A 163 -2.72 7.10 -12.63
CA LEU A 163 -4.16 6.92 -12.53
C LEU A 163 -4.82 7.87 -11.51
N GLU A 164 -4.15 8.17 -10.41
CA GLU A 164 -4.59 9.17 -9.43
C GLU A 164 -4.69 10.55 -10.09
N TRP A 165 -3.65 10.94 -10.83
CA TRP A 165 -3.62 12.20 -11.54
C TRP A 165 -4.72 12.30 -12.61
N VAL A 166 -4.93 11.26 -13.41
CA VAL A 166 -5.97 11.24 -14.46
C VAL A 166 -7.38 11.35 -13.89
N LYS A 167 -7.64 10.72 -12.73
CA LYS A 167 -8.98 10.72 -12.11
C LYS A 167 -9.38 12.04 -11.47
N GLY A 168 -8.42 12.83 -11.04
CA GLY A 168 -8.65 14.13 -10.40
C GLY A 168 -7.41 15.00 -10.54
N PRO A 169 -7.19 15.59 -11.76
CA PRO A 169 -5.96 16.31 -12.03
C PRO A 169 -5.84 17.52 -11.12
N PRO A 170 -4.79 17.59 -10.29
CA PRO A 170 -4.47 18.79 -9.54
C PRO A 170 -3.94 19.87 -10.51
N PRO A 171 -3.80 21.12 -10.09
CA PRO A 171 -3.23 22.20 -10.90
C PRO A 171 -1.70 22.05 -11.08
N LEU A 172 -1.25 20.84 -11.40
CA LEU A 172 0.15 20.45 -11.61
C LEU A 172 0.23 19.52 -12.81
N ASP A 173 1.28 19.63 -13.60
CA ASP A 173 1.57 18.67 -14.65
C ASP A 173 1.89 17.28 -14.06
N PRO A 174 1.70 16.19 -14.85
CA PRO A 174 1.84 14.83 -14.34
C PRO A 174 3.25 14.50 -13.84
N ILE A 175 4.29 15.10 -14.41
CA ILE A 175 5.69 14.83 -14.04
C ILE A 175 5.99 15.44 -12.66
N ARG A 176 5.64 16.71 -12.45
CA ARG A 176 5.79 17.39 -11.16
C ARG A 176 4.96 16.71 -10.09
N TYR A 177 3.72 16.33 -10.44
CA TYR A 177 2.86 15.59 -9.53
C TYR A 177 3.50 14.27 -9.09
N ALA A 178 3.96 13.45 -10.05
CA ALA A 178 4.61 12.18 -9.75
C ALA A 178 5.87 12.37 -8.90
N PHE A 179 6.70 13.36 -9.21
CA PHE A 179 7.89 13.69 -8.44
C PHE A 179 7.53 14.04 -6.98
N LEU A 180 6.57 14.95 -6.76
CA LEU A 180 6.15 15.35 -5.43
C LEU A 180 5.56 14.17 -4.64
N ARG A 181 4.81 13.27 -5.29
CA ARG A 181 4.30 12.03 -4.66
C ARG A 181 5.42 11.10 -4.23
N LEU A 182 6.45 10.93 -5.06
CA LEU A 182 7.61 10.10 -4.72
C LEU A 182 8.40 10.71 -3.55
N VAL A 183 8.58 12.02 -3.55
CA VAL A 183 9.28 12.75 -2.47
C VAL A 183 8.49 12.69 -1.16
N ASP A 184 7.16 12.85 -1.21
CA ASP A 184 6.26 12.71 -0.06
C ASP A 184 6.34 11.32 0.57
N ASP A 185 6.23 10.28 -0.27
CA ASP A 185 6.32 8.89 0.15
C ASP A 185 7.69 8.58 0.76
N ALA A 186 8.79 9.03 0.12
CA ALA A 186 10.15 8.82 0.60
C ALA A 186 10.42 9.54 1.94
N ALA A 187 9.93 10.77 2.10
CA ALA A 187 10.05 11.52 3.35
C ALA A 187 9.36 10.81 4.52
N TYR A 188 8.15 10.32 4.31
CA TYR A 188 7.46 9.49 5.30
C TYR A 188 8.21 8.20 5.59
N GLY A 189 8.60 7.46 4.55
CA GLY A 189 9.33 6.19 4.66
C GLY A 189 10.66 6.34 5.40
N THR A 190 11.38 7.45 5.18
CA THR A 190 12.60 7.77 5.93
C THR A 190 12.31 7.90 7.42
N GLY A 191 11.19 8.53 7.81
CA GLY A 191 10.75 8.61 9.19
C GLY A 191 10.46 7.23 9.80
N VAL A 192 9.79 6.35 9.05
CA VAL A 192 9.52 4.95 9.47
C VAL A 192 10.84 4.20 9.66
N ILE A 193 11.73 4.23 8.67
CA ILE A 193 13.02 3.53 8.73
C ILE A 193 13.84 4.01 9.93
N ALA A 194 14.05 5.33 10.04
CA ALA A 194 14.88 5.91 11.09
C ALA A 194 14.37 5.59 12.50
N SER A 195 13.04 5.73 12.71
CA SER A 195 12.45 5.45 14.01
C SER A 195 12.39 3.95 14.33
N SER A 196 12.14 3.10 13.34
CA SER A 196 12.15 1.64 13.49
C SER A 196 13.55 1.12 13.89
N LEU A 197 14.60 1.64 13.28
CA LEU A 197 15.98 1.30 13.63
C LEU A 197 16.34 1.82 15.02
N ALA A 198 16.01 3.08 15.34
CA ALA A 198 16.31 3.68 16.64
C ALA A 198 15.62 2.95 17.81
N LYS A 199 14.40 2.47 17.60
CA LYS A 199 13.60 1.74 18.60
C LYS A 199 13.74 0.22 18.54
N ARG A 200 14.53 -0.29 17.58
CA ARG A 200 14.70 -1.73 17.30
C ARG A 200 13.38 -2.47 17.07
N GLU A 201 12.39 -1.77 16.52
CA GLU A 201 11.09 -2.32 16.13
C GLU A 201 10.95 -2.31 14.60
N LEU A 202 11.32 -3.43 13.98
CA LEU A 202 11.38 -3.54 12.52
C LEU A 202 10.06 -4.00 11.87
N ARG A 203 9.08 -4.41 12.65
CA ARG A 203 7.80 -4.92 12.14
C ARG A 203 7.07 -3.96 11.19
N PRO A 204 7.12 -2.62 11.38
CA PRO A 204 6.52 -1.68 10.42
C PRO A 204 7.14 -1.71 9.02
N LEU A 205 8.35 -2.28 8.86
CA LEU A 205 9.05 -2.42 7.59
C LEU A 205 8.79 -3.77 6.90
N ILE A 206 8.15 -4.73 7.57
CA ILE A 206 8.00 -6.10 7.08
C ILE A 206 6.61 -6.27 6.45
N PRO A 207 6.51 -6.56 5.13
CA PRO A 207 5.24 -6.90 4.51
C PRO A 207 4.69 -8.20 5.10
N ARG A 208 3.37 -8.27 5.25
CA ARG A 208 2.69 -9.42 5.84
C ARG A 208 1.64 -9.95 4.87
N PRO A 209 1.72 -11.20 4.41
CA PRO A 209 0.71 -11.75 3.54
C PRO A 209 -0.64 -11.84 4.26
N ARG A 210 -1.73 -11.67 3.48
CA ARG A 210 -3.07 -11.98 3.98
C ARG A 210 -3.20 -13.48 4.15
N VAL A 211 -3.54 -13.91 5.36
CA VAL A 211 -3.88 -15.30 5.64
C VAL A 211 -5.39 -15.46 5.46
N PRO A 212 -5.85 -16.30 4.51
CA PRO A 212 -7.28 -16.61 4.36
C PRO A 212 -7.85 -17.17 5.67
N GLY A 213 -8.99 -16.67 6.13
CA GLY A 213 -9.67 -17.17 7.33
C GLY A 213 -9.39 -16.43 8.64
N LEU A 214 -8.36 -15.60 8.74
CA LEU A 214 -8.20 -14.70 9.87
C LEU A 214 -9.05 -13.43 9.66
N ARG A 215 -10.32 -13.48 10.05
CA ARG A 215 -11.11 -12.27 10.28
C ARG A 215 -10.47 -11.53 11.46
N ARG A 216 -9.76 -10.46 11.16
CA ARG A 216 -9.39 -9.45 12.17
C ARG A 216 -10.39 -8.32 12.01
N TYR A 217 -11.32 -8.25 12.96
CA TYR A 217 -12.18 -7.09 13.17
C TYR A 217 -11.33 -5.90 13.59
#